data_b4b596ffe2bd010d0ad30ab744d4f1e9
#
_entry.id   b4b596ffe2bd010d0ad30ab744d4f1e9
#
_cell.length_a   1.000
_cell.length_b   1.000
_cell.length_c   1.000
_cell.angle_alpha   90.00
_cell.angle_beta   90.00
_cell.angle_gamma   90.00
#
_symmetry.space_group_name_H-M   'P 1'
#
loop_
_entity.id
_entity.type
_entity.pdbx_description
1 polymer ?
#
loop_
_entity_poly.entity_id
_entity_poly.type
_entity_poly.pdbx_seq_one_letter_code
_entity_poly.pdbx_strand_id
1 'polypeptide(L)'
;GQGRTSASVLNMAMLISAVANEGIMMRPYVIDHVQYANGEAGTTTVPEKLLQICTSEEADTLNTMLISVVDSGTGTAARNSGVTVAGKTGTAENATGKDHSWFVGYAPAEDPKVAIAVLIENSDYGKATPIAGKVLQVALEETAE
;
A
#
# COMPACT_ATOMS: atom_id res chain seq x y z
N GLY A 1 6.04 13.28 8.05
CA GLY A 1 5.43 14.12 8.96
C GLY A 1 5.46 13.76 10.42
N GLN A 2 6.10 14.59 11.22
CA GLN A 2 6.20 14.46 12.68
C GLN A 2 5.35 15.52 13.39
N GLY A 3 4.26 15.96 12.79
CA GLY A 3 3.42 17.01 13.32
C GLY A 3 2.18 16.50 14.07
N ARG A 4 1.09 17.26 13.99
CA ARG A 4 -0.21 16.92 14.60
C ARG A 4 -1.05 15.98 13.75
N THR A 5 -0.51 15.46 12.64
CA THR A 5 -1.22 14.56 11.75
C THR A 5 -1.14 13.13 12.29
N SER A 6 -2.28 12.49 12.41
CA SER A 6 -2.41 11.06 12.71
C SER A 6 -3.06 10.35 11.56
N ALA A 7 -2.57 9.14 11.23
CA ALA A 7 -3.15 8.31 10.20
C ALA A 7 -3.21 6.85 10.69
N SER A 8 -4.29 6.15 10.36
CA SER A 8 -4.37 4.71 10.57
C SER A 8 -3.65 3.97 9.44
N VAL A 9 -3.34 2.69 9.65
CA VAL A 9 -2.77 1.82 8.60
C VAL A 9 -3.71 1.77 7.38
N LEU A 10 -5.03 1.71 7.61
CA LEU A 10 -6.02 1.74 6.54
C LEU A 10 -5.97 3.06 5.75
N ASN A 11 -5.86 4.21 6.41
CA ASN A 11 -5.73 5.49 5.70
C ASN A 11 -4.49 5.51 4.79
N MET A 12 -3.38 4.97 5.26
CA MET A 12 -2.13 4.90 4.49
C MET A 12 -2.23 3.91 3.33
N ALA A 13 -2.92 2.77 3.53
CA ALA A 13 -3.20 1.83 2.45
C ALA A 13 -4.09 2.46 1.36
N MET A 14 -5.16 3.16 1.76
CA MET A 14 -6.04 3.87 0.83
C MET A 14 -5.30 4.97 0.06
N LEU A 15 -4.41 5.70 0.73
CA LEU A 15 -3.63 6.77 0.10
C LEU A 15 -2.68 6.21 -0.97
N ILE A 16 -1.92 5.16 -0.64
CA ILE A 16 -0.98 4.58 -1.59
C ILE A 16 -1.71 3.84 -2.73
N SER A 17 -2.86 3.21 -2.44
CA SER A 17 -3.73 2.62 -3.47
C SER A 17 -4.28 3.67 -4.43
N ALA A 18 -4.58 4.88 -3.95
CA ALA A 18 -5.05 5.95 -4.82
C ALA A 18 -3.95 6.43 -5.78
N VAL A 19 -2.70 6.49 -5.33
CA VAL A 19 -1.56 6.78 -6.24
C VAL A 19 -1.43 5.68 -7.30
N ALA A 20 -1.50 4.41 -6.89
CA ALA A 20 -1.49 3.26 -7.79
C ALA A 20 -2.66 3.24 -8.80
N ASN A 21 -3.76 3.91 -8.48
CA ASN A 21 -5.00 3.98 -9.25
C ASN A 21 -5.22 5.38 -9.85
N GLU A 22 -4.20 5.93 -10.50
CA GLU A 22 -4.25 7.21 -11.23
C GLU A 22 -4.76 8.40 -10.40
N GLY A 23 -4.49 8.39 -9.09
CA GLY A 23 -4.94 9.41 -8.15
C GLY A 23 -6.39 9.25 -7.67
N ILE A 24 -7.07 8.16 -8.01
CA ILE A 24 -8.45 7.88 -7.62
C ILE A 24 -8.47 7.04 -6.35
N MET A 25 -8.99 7.59 -5.26
CA MET A 25 -9.24 6.86 -4.02
C MET A 25 -10.60 6.16 -4.09
N MET A 26 -10.59 4.84 -3.87
CA MET A 26 -11.81 4.03 -3.83
C MET A 26 -12.28 3.84 -2.38
N ARG A 27 -13.59 3.65 -2.20
CA ARG A 27 -14.16 3.28 -0.90
C ARG A 27 -13.71 1.87 -0.53
N PRO A 28 -13.08 1.66 0.64
CA PRO A 28 -12.65 0.32 1.02
C PRO A 28 -13.86 -0.55 1.41
N TYR A 29 -13.80 -1.83 1.07
CA TYR A 29 -14.75 -2.85 1.50
C TYR A 29 -14.02 -4.18 1.72
N VAL A 30 -14.61 -5.07 2.51
CA VAL A 30 -14.06 -6.42 2.82
C VAL A 30 -14.99 -7.55 2.38
N ILE A 31 -16.22 -7.22 1.98
CA ILE A 31 -17.18 -8.20 1.47
C ILE A 31 -17.31 -7.95 -0.02
N ASP A 32 -16.76 -8.84 -0.82
CA ASP A 32 -16.87 -8.78 -2.27
C ASP A 32 -18.26 -9.21 -2.73
N HIS A 33 -18.71 -10.38 -2.30
CA HIS A 33 -20.04 -10.89 -2.61
C HIS A 33 -20.59 -11.74 -1.47
N VAL A 34 -21.89 -11.96 -1.52
CA VAL A 34 -22.61 -12.88 -0.62
C VAL A 34 -23.16 -14.02 -1.47
N GLN A 35 -22.92 -15.26 -1.04
CA GLN A 35 -23.54 -16.44 -1.61
C GLN A 35 -24.42 -17.09 -0.54
N TYR A 36 -25.65 -17.43 -0.89
CA TYR A 36 -26.56 -18.15 0.01
C TYR A 36 -26.17 -19.60 0.14
N ALA A 37 -26.59 -20.26 1.24
CA ALA A 37 -26.30 -21.67 1.52
C ALA A 37 -26.88 -22.64 0.48
N ASN A 38 -27.90 -22.22 -0.27
CA ASN A 38 -28.49 -22.98 -1.38
C ASN A 38 -27.74 -22.83 -2.71
N GLY A 39 -26.60 -22.06 -2.72
CA GLY A 39 -25.78 -21.80 -3.91
C GLY A 39 -26.22 -20.63 -4.77
N GLU A 40 -27.35 -19.99 -4.44
CA GLU A 40 -27.78 -18.79 -5.17
C GLU A 40 -26.85 -17.59 -4.90
N ALA A 41 -26.64 -16.79 -5.94
CA ALA A 41 -25.88 -15.54 -5.81
C ALA A 41 -26.72 -14.51 -5.04
N GLY A 42 -26.11 -13.92 -4.02
CA GLY A 42 -26.65 -12.77 -3.31
C GLY A 42 -26.11 -11.44 -3.85
N THR A 43 -25.87 -10.49 -2.96
CA THR A 43 -25.38 -9.16 -3.32
C THR A 43 -23.88 -9.23 -3.65
N THR A 44 -23.47 -8.55 -4.74
CA THR A 44 -22.05 -8.27 -5.06
C THR A 44 -21.76 -6.82 -4.79
N THR A 45 -20.64 -6.54 -4.14
CA THR A 45 -20.17 -5.17 -3.90
C THR A 45 -19.72 -4.52 -5.20
N VAL A 46 -20.22 -3.33 -5.49
CA VAL A 46 -19.77 -2.53 -6.63
C VAL A 46 -18.73 -1.53 -6.13
N PRO A 47 -17.51 -1.52 -6.71
CA PRO A 47 -16.48 -0.54 -6.35
C PRO A 47 -16.98 0.89 -6.52
N GLU A 48 -16.77 1.72 -5.50
CA GLU A 48 -17.23 3.12 -5.47
C GLU A 48 -16.05 4.08 -5.36
N LYS A 49 -15.98 5.07 -6.25
CA LYS A 49 -15.03 6.18 -6.14
C LYS A 49 -15.37 7.05 -4.93
N LEU A 50 -14.40 7.23 -4.04
CA LEU A 50 -14.55 8.12 -2.89
C LEU A 50 -14.18 9.56 -3.26
N LEU A 51 -12.98 9.77 -3.79
CA LEU A 51 -12.53 11.09 -4.25
C LEU A 51 -11.31 10.98 -5.20
N GLN A 52 -10.98 12.09 -5.85
CA GLN A 52 -9.73 12.27 -6.60
C GLN A 52 -8.74 13.00 -5.69
N ILE A 53 -7.57 12.39 -5.39
CA ILE A 53 -6.56 12.98 -4.51
C ILE A 53 -5.50 13.77 -5.29
N CYS A 54 -5.22 13.39 -6.54
CA CYS A 54 -4.31 14.06 -7.46
C CYS A 54 -4.67 13.70 -8.90
N THR A 55 -4.10 14.38 -9.88
CA THR A 55 -4.25 14.03 -11.29
C THR A 55 -3.49 12.76 -11.65
N SER A 56 -3.81 12.12 -12.76
CA SER A 56 -3.07 10.95 -13.27
C SER A 56 -1.60 11.29 -13.53
N GLU A 57 -1.31 12.48 -14.10
CA GLU A 57 0.06 12.94 -14.35
C GLU A 57 0.87 13.12 -13.05
N GLU A 58 0.24 13.63 -11.99
CA GLU A 58 0.86 13.72 -10.66
C GLU A 58 1.08 12.34 -10.05
N ALA A 59 0.15 11.41 -10.24
CA ALA A 59 0.28 10.02 -9.79
C ALA A 59 1.43 9.30 -10.51
N ASP A 60 1.61 9.49 -11.81
CA ASP A 60 2.73 8.96 -12.61
C ASP A 60 4.08 9.52 -12.12
N THR A 61 4.11 10.81 -11.81
CA THR A 61 5.29 11.44 -11.24
C THR A 61 5.63 10.83 -9.87
N LEU A 62 4.64 10.65 -9.01
CA LEU A 62 4.81 9.99 -7.71
C LEU A 62 5.25 8.53 -7.89
N ASN A 63 4.69 7.78 -8.84
CA ASN A 63 5.10 6.41 -9.14
C ASN A 63 6.60 6.34 -9.45
N THR A 64 7.10 7.21 -10.32
CA THR A 64 8.53 7.27 -10.66
C THR A 64 9.40 7.53 -9.43
N MET A 65 8.99 8.44 -8.55
CA MET A 65 9.69 8.73 -7.30
C MET A 65 9.66 7.53 -6.34
N LEU A 66 8.52 6.86 -6.20
CA LEU A 66 8.34 5.71 -5.33
C LEU A 66 9.14 4.49 -5.79
N ILE A 67 9.26 4.26 -7.09
CA ILE A 67 10.16 3.25 -7.68
C ILE A 67 11.61 3.55 -7.27
N SER A 68 12.05 4.79 -7.42
CA SER A 68 13.43 5.20 -7.07
C SER A 68 13.76 4.95 -5.59
N VAL A 69 12.79 5.11 -4.68
CA VAL A 69 12.97 4.82 -3.24
C VAL A 69 13.27 3.34 -3.02
N VAL A 70 12.61 2.43 -3.76
CA VAL A 70 12.82 0.99 -3.63
C VAL A 70 14.05 0.53 -4.40
N ASP A 71 14.31 1.10 -5.58
CA ASP A 71 15.46 0.68 -6.41
C ASP A 71 16.82 1.11 -5.85
N SER A 72 16.91 2.30 -5.27
CA SER A 72 18.20 2.84 -4.85
C SER A 72 18.17 3.66 -3.55
N GLY A 73 16.98 3.82 -2.95
CA GLY A 73 16.79 4.60 -1.73
C GLY A 73 16.64 3.76 -0.47
N THR A 74 15.90 4.29 0.50
CA THR A 74 15.67 3.68 1.82
C THR A 74 14.77 2.44 1.77
N GLY A 75 14.07 2.19 0.65
CA GLY A 75 13.12 1.10 0.46
C GLY A 75 13.70 -0.18 -0.13
N THR A 76 15.01 -0.29 -0.33
CA THR A 76 15.66 -1.41 -1.06
C THR A 76 15.35 -2.80 -0.49
N ALA A 77 15.05 -2.90 0.81
CA ALA A 77 14.67 -4.16 1.45
C ALA A 77 13.24 -4.65 1.06
N ALA A 78 12.47 -3.85 0.32
CA ALA A 78 11.17 -4.25 -0.24
C ALA A 78 11.24 -4.71 -1.70
N ARG A 79 12.43 -4.76 -2.31
CA ARG A 79 12.59 -5.25 -3.68
C ARG A 79 12.09 -6.68 -3.82
N ASN A 80 11.43 -6.95 -4.93
CA ASN A 80 11.04 -8.29 -5.35
C ASN A 80 11.75 -8.69 -6.65
N SER A 81 12.10 -9.97 -6.78
CA SER A 81 12.63 -10.48 -8.04
C SER A 81 11.50 -10.63 -9.05
N GLY A 82 11.67 -10.03 -10.22
CA GLY A 82 10.75 -10.18 -11.35
C GLY A 82 9.62 -9.14 -11.43
N VAL A 83 9.46 -8.26 -10.43
CA VAL A 83 8.49 -7.17 -10.48
C VAL A 83 9.06 -5.87 -9.92
N THR A 84 8.68 -4.74 -10.48
CA THR A 84 9.02 -3.41 -9.95
C THR A 84 8.10 -3.08 -8.78
N VAL A 85 8.67 -2.67 -7.66
CA VAL A 85 7.94 -2.22 -6.47
C VAL A 85 8.06 -0.72 -6.34
N ALA A 86 6.93 -0.05 -6.20
CA ALA A 86 6.87 1.37 -5.83
C ALA A 86 6.51 1.50 -4.35
N GLY A 87 7.27 2.32 -3.58
CA GLY A 87 6.97 2.43 -2.15
C GLY A 87 7.77 3.50 -1.42
N LYS A 88 7.38 3.76 -0.18
CA LYS A 88 7.99 4.75 0.71
C LYS A 88 8.11 4.22 2.12
N THR A 89 9.29 4.38 2.68
CA THR A 89 9.57 4.13 4.10
C THR A 89 9.14 5.30 4.96
N GLY A 90 8.82 5.05 6.21
CA GLY A 90 8.54 6.07 7.21
C GLY A 90 9.09 5.69 8.58
N THR A 91 9.49 6.69 9.34
CA THR A 91 9.88 6.57 10.74
C THR A 91 9.13 7.64 11.50
N ALA A 92 8.32 7.24 12.46
CA ALA A 92 7.54 8.17 13.27
C ALA A 92 7.96 8.06 14.74
N GLU A 93 8.52 9.14 15.26
CA GLU A 93 8.88 9.26 16.67
C GLU A 93 7.63 9.23 17.57
N ASN A 94 7.78 8.71 18.75
CA ASN A 94 6.74 8.70 19.77
C ASN A 94 7.31 8.95 21.18
N ALA A 95 6.42 9.06 22.17
CA ALA A 95 6.80 9.37 23.55
C ALA A 95 7.52 8.22 24.29
N THR A 96 7.58 7.01 23.69
CA THR A 96 8.21 5.83 24.34
C THR A 96 9.73 5.76 24.11
N GLY A 97 10.27 6.60 23.24
CA GLY A 97 11.69 6.60 22.85
C GLY A 97 12.06 5.50 21.87
N LYS A 98 11.06 4.78 21.33
CA LYS A 98 11.23 3.84 20.21
C LYS A 98 10.30 4.25 19.07
N ASP A 99 10.85 4.39 17.87
CA ASP A 99 10.10 4.86 16.72
C ASP A 99 9.09 3.82 16.22
N HIS A 100 8.10 4.29 15.46
CA HIS A 100 7.27 3.43 14.62
C HIS A 100 7.91 3.30 13.25
N SER A 101 8.10 2.07 12.77
CA SER A 101 8.58 1.80 11.42
C SER A 101 7.40 1.61 10.47
N TRP A 102 7.40 2.39 9.38
CA TRP A 102 6.38 2.35 8.34
C TRP A 102 6.96 1.95 7.00
N PHE A 103 6.15 1.25 6.22
CA PHE A 103 6.31 1.13 4.78
C PHE A 103 4.93 1.15 4.13
N VAL A 104 4.80 1.89 3.02
CA VAL A 104 3.63 1.86 2.13
C VAL A 104 4.11 1.67 0.71
N GLY A 105 3.37 0.91 -0.09
CA GLY A 105 3.78 0.65 -1.46
C GLY A 105 2.78 -0.21 -2.22
N TYR A 106 3.11 -0.51 -3.46
CA TYR A 106 2.34 -1.39 -4.35
C TYR A 106 3.23 -2.07 -5.37
N ALA A 107 2.72 -3.11 -5.97
CA ALA A 107 3.38 -3.85 -7.03
C ALA A 107 2.35 -4.59 -7.92
N PRO A 108 2.70 -4.88 -9.20
CA PRO A 108 3.77 -4.26 -9.98
C PRO A 108 3.57 -2.75 -10.13
N ALA A 109 4.65 -1.98 -10.25
CA ALA A 109 4.54 -0.52 -10.36
C ALA A 109 3.95 -0.04 -11.71
N GLU A 110 4.07 -0.87 -12.75
CA GLU A 110 3.58 -0.61 -14.11
C GLU A 110 2.09 -0.95 -14.30
N ASP A 111 1.60 -1.96 -13.56
CA ASP A 111 0.20 -2.42 -13.59
C ASP A 111 -0.19 -2.90 -12.17
N PRO A 112 -0.48 -1.97 -11.25
CA PRO A 112 -0.66 -2.28 -9.84
C PRO A 112 -1.78 -3.29 -9.56
N LYS A 113 -1.45 -4.37 -8.85
CA LYS A 113 -2.39 -5.42 -8.44
C LYS A 113 -2.59 -5.43 -6.93
N VAL A 114 -1.53 -5.16 -6.16
CA VAL A 114 -1.54 -5.22 -4.71
C VAL A 114 -0.93 -3.95 -4.13
N ALA A 115 -1.64 -3.30 -3.22
CA ALA A 115 -1.12 -2.22 -2.40
C ALA A 115 -1.00 -2.66 -0.94
N ILE A 116 0.02 -2.16 -0.24
CA ILE A 116 0.30 -2.54 1.14
C ILE A 116 0.63 -1.32 2.01
N ALA A 117 0.21 -1.38 3.26
CA ALA A 117 0.71 -0.51 4.33
C ALA A 117 1.11 -1.37 5.53
N VAL A 118 2.33 -1.23 5.99
CA VAL A 118 2.88 -1.94 7.14
C VAL A 118 3.31 -0.95 8.20
N LEU A 119 2.86 -1.19 9.42
CA LEU A 119 3.28 -0.47 10.62
C LEU A 119 3.83 -1.47 11.64
N ILE A 120 5.04 -1.21 12.13
CA ILE A 120 5.60 -1.88 13.29
C ILE A 120 5.79 -0.85 14.39
N GLU A 121 4.99 -0.96 15.43
CA GLU A 121 5.02 -0.02 16.53
C GLU A 121 6.22 -0.27 17.45
N ASN A 122 6.78 0.82 17.97
CA ASN A 122 7.87 0.80 18.96
C ASN A 122 9.04 -0.13 18.55
N SER A 123 9.48 0.00 17.32
CA SER A 123 10.50 -0.87 16.71
C SER A 123 11.74 -0.08 16.30
N ASP A 124 12.81 -0.81 16.00
CA ASP A 124 13.99 -0.22 15.37
C ASP A 124 13.68 0.22 13.93
N TYR A 125 14.52 1.15 13.43
CA TYR A 125 14.46 1.67 12.07
C TYR A 125 14.37 0.56 11.01
N GLY A 126 13.53 0.75 10.00
CA GLY A 126 13.50 -0.05 8.77
C GLY A 126 12.85 -1.43 8.88
N LYS A 127 12.24 -1.80 10.00
CA LYS A 127 11.66 -3.15 10.20
C LYS A 127 10.43 -3.43 9.32
N ALA A 128 9.62 -2.44 8.98
CA ALA A 128 8.42 -2.60 8.15
C ALA A 128 8.76 -2.97 6.69
N THR A 129 9.86 -2.45 6.15
CA THR A 129 10.22 -2.58 4.73
C THR A 129 10.45 -4.03 4.28
N PRO A 130 11.29 -4.86 4.94
CA PRO A 130 11.49 -6.25 4.50
C PRO A 130 10.23 -7.12 4.69
N ILE A 131 9.38 -6.78 5.67
CA ILE A 131 8.10 -7.47 5.86
C ILE A 131 7.17 -7.17 4.69
N ALA A 132 7.07 -5.89 4.30
CA ALA A 132 6.27 -5.47 3.16
C ALA A 132 6.71 -6.18 1.87
N GLY A 133 8.01 -6.27 1.60
CA GLY A 133 8.52 -6.98 0.42
C GLY A 133 8.10 -8.44 0.36
N LYS A 134 8.20 -9.16 1.49
CA LYS A 134 7.77 -10.56 1.58
C LYS A 134 6.26 -10.73 1.39
N VAL A 135 5.45 -9.87 2.01
CA VAL A 135 3.99 -9.94 1.89
C VAL A 135 3.54 -9.61 0.46
N LEU A 136 4.14 -8.59 -0.18
CA LEU A 136 3.87 -8.27 -1.59
C LEU A 136 4.20 -9.45 -2.50
N GLN A 137 5.31 -10.15 -2.27
CA GLN A 137 5.69 -11.32 -3.07
C GLN A 137 4.60 -12.40 -3.02
N VAL A 138 4.19 -12.79 -1.80
CA VAL A 138 3.14 -13.83 -1.63
C VAL A 138 1.81 -13.39 -2.22
N ALA A 139 1.39 -12.14 -1.97
CA ALA A 139 0.13 -11.63 -2.48
C ALA A 139 0.09 -11.57 -4.01
N LEU A 140 1.21 -11.30 -4.68
CA LEU A 140 1.29 -11.32 -6.14
C LEU A 140 1.23 -12.73 -6.72
N GLU A 141 1.78 -13.73 -6.03
CA GLU A 141 1.66 -15.15 -6.41
C GLU A 141 0.19 -15.58 -6.40
N GLU A 142 -0.57 -15.20 -5.37
CA GLU A 142 -2.01 -15.49 -5.23
C GLU A 142 -2.90 -14.75 -6.26
N THR A 143 -2.49 -13.58 -6.74
CA THR A 143 -3.26 -12.82 -7.75
C THR A 143 -2.98 -13.26 -9.18
N ALA A 144 -2.00 -14.14 -9.40
CA ALA A 144 -1.62 -14.66 -10.72
C ALA A 144 -2.39 -15.95 -11.10
N GLU A 145 -3.13 -16.55 -10.17
CA GLU A 145 -4.01 -17.69 -10.38
C GLU A 145 -5.44 -17.23 -10.75
#